data_4ee970fd18214c53a1045f53896d0929
#
_entry.id   4ee970fd18214c53a1045f53896d0929
#
_cell.length_a   1.000
_cell.length_b   1.000
_cell.length_c   1.000
_cell.angle_alpha   90.00
_cell.angle_beta   90.00
_cell.angle_gamma   90.00
#
_symmetry.space_group_name_H-M   'P 1'
#
loop_
_entity.id
_entity.type
_entity.pdbx_description
1 polymer ?
#
loop_
_entity_poly.entity_id
_entity_poly.type
_entity_poly.pdbx_seq_one_letter_code
_entity_poly.pdbx_strand_id
1 'polypeptide(L)'
;GQYINRVQFFDKTLFVDGITGPRTAGYHPEPSMPTFAGKGETASFGVLKEVQPSVAYLFETGVKTEGGAGVIAWWKDADNCAYVGLDAENRSWYLRTLVGGKENKESYALPEDFHWGVYHHLRIERNGGCLKIWLDEIPAPGRHVFAEAVPAEEAGVPGVFDETKSALFEGATYTIGFDDVHFQL
;
A
#
# COMPACT_ATOMS: atom_id res chain seq x y z
N GLY A 1 3.35 19.78 5.95
CA GLY A 1 3.07 18.38 6.18
C GLY A 1 3.99 17.74 7.19
N GLN A 2 3.61 16.60 7.66
CA GLN A 2 4.41 15.82 8.59
C GLN A 2 5.15 14.73 7.85
N TYR A 3 6.41 14.55 8.18
CA TYR A 3 7.25 13.61 7.50
C TYR A 3 7.80 12.57 8.48
N ILE A 4 7.57 11.30 8.21
CA ILE A 4 8.00 10.20 9.05
C ILE A 4 9.07 9.40 8.32
N ASN A 5 10.23 9.33 8.93
CA ASN A 5 11.35 8.63 8.33
C ASN A 5 11.15 7.12 8.44
N ARG A 6 11.39 6.45 7.35
CA ARG A 6 11.16 5.04 7.23
C ARG A 6 12.11 4.12 7.97
N VAL A 7 13.20 4.57 8.50
CA VAL A 7 14.06 3.66 9.25
C VAL A 7 13.31 3.00 10.40
N GLN A 8 12.22 3.60 10.79
CA GLN A 8 11.35 3.05 11.82
C GLN A 8 10.11 2.38 11.25
N PHE A 9 10.13 2.08 9.96
CA PHE A 9 8.97 1.54 9.28
C PHE A 9 8.41 0.30 9.94
N PHE A 10 9.29 -0.58 10.36
CA PHE A 10 8.88 -1.81 11.02
C PHE A 10 8.91 -1.72 12.54
N ASP A 11 9.12 -0.54 13.07
CA ASP A 11 8.99 -0.31 14.48
C ASP A 11 7.52 -0.44 14.85
N LYS A 12 7.24 -1.25 15.85
CA LYS A 12 5.87 -1.47 16.30
C LYS A 12 5.15 -0.21 16.75
N THR A 13 5.87 0.89 16.91
CA THR A 13 5.25 2.18 17.22
C THR A 13 4.58 2.80 16.00
N LEU A 14 4.96 2.40 14.79
CA LEU A 14 4.41 2.96 13.57
C LEU A 14 3.22 2.16 13.02
N PHE A 15 3.17 0.87 13.30
CA PHE A 15 2.12 0.02 12.76
C PHE A 15 1.27 -0.59 13.85
N VAL A 16 0.00 -0.73 13.55
CA VAL A 16 -0.89 -1.59 14.30
C VAL A 16 -0.60 -2.98 13.79
N ASP A 17 -0.24 -3.89 14.56
CA ASP A 17 -0.03 -5.29 14.22
C ASP A 17 0.13 -5.63 12.73
N GLY A 18 0.36 -6.82 12.42
CA GLY A 18 0.00 -7.31 11.17
C GLY A 18 1.05 -7.94 10.31
N ILE A 19 2.16 -7.34 10.02
CA ILE A 19 3.10 -7.94 9.08
C ILE A 19 3.91 -9.02 9.76
N THR A 20 3.86 -10.22 9.22
CA THR A 20 4.69 -11.32 9.72
C THR A 20 6.07 -11.27 9.10
N GLY A 21 6.99 -11.97 9.73
CA GLY A 21 8.34 -12.10 9.22
C GLY A 21 9.38 -11.57 10.20
N PRO A 22 10.64 -11.62 9.81
CA PRO A 22 11.75 -11.36 10.73
C PRO A 22 12.03 -9.89 11.00
N ARG A 23 11.17 -9.01 10.59
CA ARG A 23 11.47 -7.59 10.59
C ARG A 23 11.54 -6.95 11.93
N THR A 24 10.53 -7.20 12.77
CA THR A 24 10.39 -6.47 14.00
C THR A 24 9.78 -7.35 15.07
N ALA A 25 10.41 -7.41 16.21
CA ALA A 25 9.85 -8.12 17.35
C ALA A 25 8.56 -7.43 17.79
N GLY A 26 7.54 -8.20 18.08
CA GLY A 26 6.25 -7.67 18.47
C GLY A 26 5.31 -7.35 17.33
N TYR A 27 5.75 -7.62 16.12
CA TYR A 27 4.91 -7.50 14.94
C TYR A 27 4.11 -8.78 14.77
N HIS A 28 2.81 -8.70 14.63
CA HIS A 28 2.00 -9.90 14.46
C HIS A 28 0.82 -9.64 13.52
N PRO A 29 0.32 -10.70 12.86
CA PRO A 29 -0.72 -10.54 11.88
C PRO A 29 -2.02 -10.00 12.46
N GLU A 30 -2.68 -9.18 11.70
CA GLU A 30 -4.01 -8.70 12.04
C GLU A 30 -5.03 -9.74 11.55
N PRO A 31 -5.77 -10.37 12.45
CA PRO A 31 -6.69 -11.43 12.05
C PRO A 31 -7.90 -10.95 11.26
N SER A 32 -8.19 -9.67 11.31
CA SER A 32 -9.33 -9.11 10.59
C SER A 32 -9.01 -8.67 9.18
N MET A 33 -7.79 -8.91 8.71
CA MET A 33 -7.40 -8.57 7.34
C MET A 33 -8.35 -9.21 6.34
N PRO A 34 -8.91 -8.45 5.40
CA PRO A 34 -9.80 -9.00 4.38
C PRO A 34 -9.09 -10.08 3.56
N THR A 35 -9.83 -11.07 3.14
CA THR A 35 -9.31 -12.06 2.21
C THR A 35 -9.29 -11.49 0.81
N PHE A 36 -8.32 -11.95 0.04
CA PHE A 36 -8.24 -11.54 -1.36
C PHE A 36 -9.05 -12.47 -2.23
N ALA A 37 -9.61 -11.89 -3.29
CA ALA A 37 -10.54 -12.60 -4.16
C ALA A 37 -9.97 -13.92 -4.67
N GLY A 38 -10.79 -14.95 -4.60
CA GLY A 38 -10.49 -16.25 -5.17
C GLY A 38 -9.56 -17.13 -4.36
N LYS A 39 -8.97 -16.63 -3.29
CA LYS A 39 -8.01 -17.43 -2.52
C LYS A 39 -8.55 -17.96 -1.21
N GLY A 40 -9.50 -17.28 -0.60
CA GLY A 40 -10.02 -17.69 0.70
C GLY A 40 -9.01 -17.59 1.83
N GLU A 41 -7.90 -16.91 1.58
CA GLU A 41 -6.81 -16.77 2.53
C GLU A 41 -6.77 -15.36 3.11
N THR A 42 -6.34 -15.27 4.34
CA THR A 42 -6.16 -13.98 4.99
C THR A 42 -4.71 -13.54 4.82
N ALA A 43 -4.53 -12.36 4.29
CA ALA A 43 -3.22 -11.76 4.15
C ALA A 43 -2.78 -11.08 5.45
N SER A 44 -1.50 -10.90 5.61
CA SER A 44 -0.93 -10.10 6.67
C SER A 44 -0.88 -8.64 6.23
N PHE A 45 -1.11 -7.73 7.17
CA PHE A 45 -0.99 -6.32 6.86
C PHE A 45 -0.60 -5.52 8.10
N GLY A 46 -0.14 -4.31 7.86
CA GLY A 46 0.10 -3.35 8.92
C GLY A 46 -0.21 -1.95 8.41
N VAL A 47 -0.93 -1.19 9.19
CA VAL A 47 -1.25 0.19 8.87
C VAL A 47 -0.54 1.13 9.85
N LEU A 48 -0.24 2.34 9.41
CA LEU A 48 0.39 3.32 10.28
C LEU A 48 -0.48 3.59 11.50
N LYS A 49 0.15 3.63 12.66
CA LYS A 49 -0.53 4.01 13.88
C LYS A 49 0.11 5.27 14.46
N GLU A 50 -0.62 5.92 15.34
CA GLU A 50 -0.17 7.15 15.97
C GLU A 50 0.01 8.30 14.99
N VAL A 51 -0.68 8.19 13.83
CA VAL A 51 -0.76 9.27 12.86
C VAL A 51 -2.21 9.66 12.69
N GLN A 52 -2.43 10.93 12.38
CA GLN A 52 -3.77 11.43 12.14
C GLN A 52 -4.28 10.90 10.79
N PRO A 53 -5.43 10.23 10.75
CA PRO A 53 -6.04 9.89 9.47
C PRO A 53 -6.25 11.13 8.62
N SER A 54 -6.06 11.00 7.32
CA SER A 54 -6.10 12.14 6.41
C SER A 54 -6.71 11.76 5.08
N VAL A 55 -7.15 12.75 4.33
CA VAL A 55 -7.60 12.58 2.95
C VAL A 55 -6.51 12.96 1.94
N ALA A 56 -5.35 13.39 2.43
CA ALA A 56 -4.25 13.81 1.57
C ALA A 56 -2.92 13.41 2.19
N TYR A 57 -2.19 12.54 1.50
CA TYR A 57 -0.88 12.08 1.97
C TYR A 57 -0.10 11.41 0.85
N LEU A 58 1.17 11.24 1.12
CA LEU A 58 2.11 10.55 0.25
C LEU A 58 2.76 9.44 1.07
N PHE A 59 2.81 8.26 0.50
CA PHE A 59 3.44 7.10 1.14
C PHE A 59 4.24 6.31 0.12
N GLU A 60 5.44 5.92 0.50
CA GLU A 60 6.30 5.16 -0.39
C GLU A 60 7.15 4.17 0.40
N THR A 61 7.47 3.05 -0.22
CA THR A 61 8.29 2.01 0.40
C THR A 61 8.90 1.12 -0.67
N GLY A 62 10.02 0.52 -0.33
CA GLY A 62 10.56 -0.59 -1.11
C GLY A 62 9.79 -1.87 -0.76
N VAL A 63 9.49 -2.67 -1.77
CA VAL A 63 8.80 -3.95 -1.63
C VAL A 63 9.57 -5.02 -2.37
N LYS A 64 9.88 -6.10 -1.68
CA LYS A 64 10.53 -7.27 -2.27
C LYS A 64 9.62 -8.47 -2.07
N THR A 65 9.16 -9.06 -3.16
CA THR A 65 8.26 -10.19 -3.11
C THR A 65 8.47 -11.13 -4.29
N GLU A 66 8.14 -12.38 -4.09
CA GLU A 66 8.03 -13.38 -5.14
C GLU A 66 6.60 -13.90 -5.21
N GLY A 67 5.68 -13.25 -4.55
CA GLY A 67 4.26 -13.59 -4.52
C GLY A 67 3.39 -12.37 -4.76
N GLY A 68 2.59 -12.03 -3.77
CA GLY A 68 1.71 -10.87 -3.81
C GLY A 68 1.92 -9.99 -2.59
N ALA A 69 2.28 -8.73 -2.81
CA ALA A 69 2.50 -7.78 -1.72
C ALA A 69 2.54 -6.36 -2.27
N GLY A 70 2.35 -5.41 -1.40
CA GLY A 70 2.41 -4.02 -1.80
C GLY A 70 2.04 -3.06 -0.68
N VAL A 71 1.43 -1.96 -1.06
CA VAL A 71 1.03 -0.92 -0.12
C VAL A 71 -0.48 -0.85 0.02
N ILE A 72 -0.92 -0.50 1.20
CA ILE A 72 -2.31 -0.13 1.43
C ILE A 72 -2.37 1.36 1.17
N ALA A 73 -3.09 1.75 0.13
CA ALA A 73 -3.18 3.16 -0.25
C ALA A 73 -4.16 3.93 0.61
N TRP A 74 -5.10 3.23 1.21
CA TRP A 74 -6.11 3.81 2.09
C TRP A 74 -6.68 2.73 2.98
N TRP A 75 -6.71 2.98 4.26
CA TRP A 75 -7.33 2.09 5.24
C TRP A 75 -8.18 2.90 6.19
N LYS A 76 -9.47 2.62 6.18
CA LYS A 76 -10.41 3.11 7.18
C LYS A 76 -10.88 1.95 8.05
N ASP A 77 -11.31 0.87 7.42
CA ASP A 77 -11.69 -0.38 8.06
C ASP A 77 -11.69 -1.50 7.01
N ALA A 78 -12.08 -2.70 7.41
CA ALA A 78 -12.05 -3.87 6.51
C ALA A 78 -12.98 -3.75 5.30
N ASP A 79 -14.02 -2.95 5.38
CA ASP A 79 -14.96 -2.73 4.29
C ASP A 79 -14.64 -1.48 3.48
N ASN A 80 -13.66 -0.70 3.90
CA ASN A 80 -13.29 0.56 3.28
C ASN A 80 -11.77 0.69 3.25
N CYS A 81 -11.18 0.27 2.16
CA CYS A 81 -9.73 0.24 2.00
C CYS A 81 -9.34 0.12 0.53
N ALA A 82 -8.06 0.38 0.24
CA ALA A 82 -7.52 0.27 -1.11
C ALA A 82 -6.11 -0.32 -1.05
N TYR A 83 -5.83 -1.26 -1.93
CA TYR A 83 -4.55 -1.97 -2.01
C TYR A 83 -3.91 -1.76 -3.37
N VAL A 84 -2.62 -1.50 -3.38
CA VAL A 84 -1.81 -1.47 -4.59
C VAL A 84 -0.78 -2.58 -4.46
N GLY A 85 -0.91 -3.62 -5.27
CA GLY A 85 -0.11 -4.82 -5.11
C GLY A 85 0.66 -5.23 -6.35
N LEU A 86 1.79 -5.88 -6.10
CA LEU A 86 2.54 -6.61 -7.11
C LEU A 86 2.06 -8.06 -7.08
N ASP A 87 1.80 -8.62 -8.23
CA ASP A 87 1.28 -9.99 -8.37
C ASP A 87 2.20 -10.78 -9.28
N ALA A 88 3.09 -11.57 -8.69
CA ALA A 88 4.09 -12.33 -9.44
C ALA A 88 3.45 -13.42 -10.28
N GLU A 89 2.40 -14.07 -9.80
CA GLU A 89 1.74 -15.15 -10.52
C GLU A 89 1.19 -14.65 -11.86
N ASN A 90 0.57 -13.48 -11.87
CA ASN A 90 -0.02 -12.91 -13.08
C ASN A 90 0.87 -11.87 -13.76
N ARG A 91 2.09 -11.69 -13.25
CA ARG A 91 3.07 -10.75 -13.81
C ARG A 91 2.46 -9.37 -14.02
N SER A 92 1.76 -8.89 -12.99
CA SER A 92 1.00 -7.65 -13.05
C SER A 92 1.10 -6.88 -11.74
N TRP A 93 0.62 -5.66 -11.77
CA TRP A 93 0.30 -4.91 -10.58
C TRP A 93 -1.20 -4.58 -10.61
N TYR A 94 -1.78 -4.27 -9.46
CA TYR A 94 -3.21 -4.01 -9.40
C TYR A 94 -3.55 -2.93 -8.38
N LEU A 95 -4.70 -2.31 -8.61
CA LEU A 95 -5.40 -1.52 -7.61
C LEU A 95 -6.68 -2.25 -7.25
N ARG A 96 -6.83 -2.56 -5.98
CA ARG A 96 -8.02 -3.20 -5.45
C ARG A 96 -8.65 -2.29 -4.41
N THR A 97 -9.93 -2.00 -4.56
CA THR A 97 -10.65 -1.15 -3.62
C THR A 97 -11.85 -1.89 -3.03
N LEU A 98 -12.12 -1.60 -1.77
CA LEU A 98 -13.34 -1.99 -1.09
C LEU A 98 -13.98 -0.70 -0.59
N VAL A 99 -15.22 -0.45 -1.00
CA VAL A 99 -15.98 0.71 -0.57
C VAL A 99 -17.35 0.24 -0.15
N GLY A 100 -17.66 0.36 1.13
CA GLY A 100 -18.88 -0.20 1.69
C GLY A 100 -18.94 -1.70 1.48
N GLY A 101 -17.80 -2.38 1.50
CA GLY A 101 -17.71 -3.81 1.28
C GLY A 101 -17.76 -4.23 -0.18
N LYS A 102 -17.94 -3.29 -1.11
CA LYS A 102 -18.00 -3.60 -2.54
C LYS A 102 -16.62 -3.55 -3.14
N GLU A 103 -16.20 -4.65 -3.74
CA GLU A 103 -14.88 -4.79 -4.34
C GLU A 103 -14.83 -4.31 -5.79
N ASN A 104 -13.73 -3.66 -6.13
CA ASN A 104 -13.33 -3.41 -7.51
C ASN A 104 -11.84 -3.68 -7.62
N LYS A 105 -11.41 -4.32 -8.71
CA LYS A 105 -10.00 -4.62 -8.95
C LYS A 105 -9.66 -4.37 -10.41
N GLU A 106 -8.57 -3.62 -10.62
CA GLU A 106 -8.02 -3.38 -11.95
C GLU A 106 -6.57 -3.83 -11.94
N SER A 107 -6.19 -4.64 -12.93
CA SER A 107 -4.84 -5.18 -13.05
C SER A 107 -4.19 -4.70 -14.33
N TYR A 108 -2.88 -4.49 -14.29
CA TYR A 108 -2.10 -3.97 -15.41
C TYR A 108 -0.81 -4.78 -15.55
N ALA A 109 -0.48 -5.15 -16.78
CA ALA A 109 0.70 -5.93 -17.06
C ALA A 109 1.98 -5.17 -16.68
N LEU A 110 2.93 -5.88 -16.10
CA LEU A 110 4.27 -5.37 -15.88
C LEU A 110 5.15 -5.67 -17.10
N PRO A 111 6.24 -4.91 -17.29
CA PRO A 111 7.18 -5.20 -18.36
C PRO A 111 7.72 -6.62 -18.27
N GLU A 112 8.04 -7.23 -19.42
CA GLU A 112 8.56 -8.61 -19.46
C GLU A 112 9.87 -8.75 -18.69
N ASP A 113 10.66 -7.70 -18.63
CA ASP A 113 11.94 -7.68 -17.93
C ASP A 113 11.82 -7.28 -16.45
N PHE A 114 10.60 -7.22 -15.93
CA PHE A 114 10.38 -6.92 -14.52
C PHE A 114 10.89 -8.09 -13.67
N HIS A 115 11.77 -7.80 -12.74
CA HIS A 115 12.39 -8.80 -11.88
C HIS A 115 11.62 -8.97 -10.58
N TRP A 116 11.48 -10.20 -10.15
CA TRP A 116 10.88 -10.57 -8.87
C TRP A 116 11.99 -10.90 -7.86
N GLY A 117 11.66 -10.85 -6.59
CA GLY A 117 12.64 -11.16 -5.55
C GLY A 117 13.71 -10.08 -5.36
N VAL A 118 13.47 -8.88 -5.86
CA VAL A 118 14.30 -7.71 -5.62
C VAL A 118 13.42 -6.57 -5.16
N TYR A 119 14.01 -5.57 -4.53
CA TYR A 119 13.23 -4.42 -4.08
C TYR A 119 12.77 -3.56 -5.24
N HIS A 120 11.48 -3.28 -5.26
CA HIS A 120 10.88 -2.29 -6.13
C HIS A 120 10.31 -1.18 -5.27
N HIS A 121 10.33 0.03 -5.79
CA HIS A 121 9.84 1.19 -5.08
C HIS A 121 8.38 1.47 -5.48
N LEU A 122 7.47 1.36 -4.52
CA LEU A 122 6.07 1.73 -4.70
C LEU A 122 5.80 3.04 -3.99
N ARG A 123 5.18 3.95 -4.71
CA ARG A 123 4.76 5.23 -4.17
C ARG A 123 3.30 5.46 -4.51
N ILE A 124 2.53 5.87 -3.51
CA ILE A 124 1.16 6.33 -3.72
C ILE A 124 1.02 7.75 -3.21
N GLU A 125 0.20 8.50 -3.88
CA GLU A 125 -0.16 9.83 -3.49
C GLU A 125 -1.67 9.92 -3.51
N ARG A 126 -2.26 10.20 -2.35
CA ARG A 126 -3.69 10.37 -2.23
C ARG A 126 -4.02 11.84 -2.07
N ASN A 127 -4.98 12.30 -2.86
CA ASN A 127 -5.54 13.64 -2.72
C ASN A 127 -7.06 13.54 -2.87
N GLY A 128 -7.77 13.50 -1.75
CA GLY A 128 -9.20 13.27 -1.75
C GLY A 128 -9.53 11.89 -2.33
N GLY A 129 -10.32 11.86 -3.39
CA GLY A 129 -10.66 10.61 -4.07
C GLY A 129 -9.62 10.13 -5.06
N CYS A 130 -8.64 10.95 -5.39
CA CYS A 130 -7.65 10.65 -6.42
C CYS A 130 -6.45 9.90 -5.85
N LEU A 131 -6.05 8.83 -6.52
CA LEU A 131 -4.79 8.14 -6.27
C LEU A 131 -3.90 8.26 -7.47
N LYS A 132 -2.62 8.54 -7.22
CA LYS A 132 -1.57 8.46 -8.24
C LYS A 132 -0.55 7.44 -7.77
N ILE A 133 -0.06 6.62 -8.71
CA ILE A 133 0.78 5.47 -8.38
C ILE A 133 2.03 5.49 -9.24
N TRP A 134 3.17 5.31 -8.58
CA TRP A 134 4.48 5.19 -9.23
C TRP A 134 5.11 3.86 -8.84
N LEU A 135 5.79 3.26 -9.81
CA LEU A 135 6.54 2.04 -9.61
C LEU A 135 7.96 2.28 -10.12
N ASP A 136 8.92 2.11 -9.24
CA ASP A 136 10.33 2.37 -9.54
C ASP A 136 10.57 3.80 -10.07
N GLU A 137 9.90 4.76 -9.39
CA GLU A 137 10.05 6.20 -9.64
C GLU A 137 9.52 6.69 -10.98
N ILE A 138 8.81 5.85 -11.70
CA ILE A 138 8.12 6.26 -12.92
C ILE A 138 6.62 5.99 -12.77
N PRO A 139 5.79 6.67 -13.56
CA PRO A 139 4.35 6.39 -13.53
C PRO A 139 4.06 4.91 -13.73
N ALA A 140 3.17 4.36 -12.93
CA ALA A 140 2.85 2.94 -13.00
C ALA A 140 2.39 2.57 -14.43
N PRO A 141 2.86 1.43 -14.94
CA PRO A 141 2.52 1.04 -16.31
C PRO A 141 1.03 0.74 -16.46
N GLY A 142 0.48 1.12 -17.58
CA GLY A 142 -0.92 0.90 -17.92
C GLY A 142 -1.86 1.99 -17.43
N ARG A 143 -1.74 2.40 -16.19
CA ARG A 143 -2.54 3.49 -15.64
C ARG A 143 -1.85 4.06 -14.41
N HIS A 144 -1.77 5.38 -14.36
CA HIS A 144 -1.06 6.09 -13.30
C HIS A 144 -2.00 6.89 -12.39
N VAL A 145 -3.07 7.43 -12.93
CA VAL A 145 -4.00 8.28 -12.20
C VAL A 145 -5.38 7.63 -12.13
N PHE A 146 -5.91 7.56 -10.93
CA PHE A 146 -7.23 7.02 -10.64
C PHE A 146 -8.03 8.13 -9.95
N ALA A 147 -8.79 8.88 -10.76
CA ALA A 147 -9.41 10.11 -10.30
C ALA A 147 -10.43 9.92 -9.17
N GLU A 148 -11.16 8.80 -9.21
CA GLU A 148 -12.21 8.51 -8.23
C GLU A 148 -12.01 7.13 -7.62
N ALA A 149 -10.79 6.88 -7.16
CA ALA A 149 -10.43 5.57 -6.64
C ALA A 149 -11.07 5.26 -5.28
N VAL A 150 -11.16 6.26 -4.42
CA VAL A 150 -11.67 6.11 -3.05
C VAL A 150 -12.61 7.26 -2.74
N PRO A 151 -13.48 7.11 -1.73
CA PRO A 151 -14.36 8.21 -1.33
C PRO A 151 -13.54 9.42 -0.88
N ALA A 152 -13.79 10.56 -1.51
CA ALA A 152 -12.94 11.75 -1.35
C ALA A 152 -12.87 12.27 0.08
N GLU A 153 -13.95 12.12 0.83
CA GLU A 153 -14.08 12.68 2.18
C GLU A 153 -13.75 11.69 3.29
N GLU A 154 -13.45 10.45 2.94
CA GLU A 154 -13.18 9.42 3.94
C GLU A 154 -11.71 9.38 4.28
N ALA A 155 -11.37 9.91 5.43
CA ALA A 155 -10.01 9.91 5.94
C ALA A 155 -9.55 8.47 6.21
N GLY A 156 -8.27 8.25 6.12
CA GLY A 156 -7.65 6.97 6.43
C GLY A 156 -6.16 7.10 6.51
N VAL A 157 -5.50 5.95 6.60
CA VAL A 157 -4.05 5.87 6.73
C VAL A 157 -3.50 4.87 5.72
N PRO A 158 -2.25 5.02 5.28
CA PRO A 158 -1.62 4.02 4.44
C PRO A 158 -0.96 2.92 5.28
N GLY A 159 -0.48 1.90 4.59
CA GLY A 159 0.25 0.81 5.21
C GLY A 159 0.84 -0.13 4.17
N VAL A 160 1.13 -1.35 4.59
CA VAL A 160 1.68 -2.38 3.72
C VAL A 160 0.91 -3.68 3.92
N PHE A 161 0.96 -4.56 2.93
CA PHE A 161 0.34 -5.87 3.03
C PHE A 161 1.14 -6.92 2.29
N ASP A 162 0.91 -8.18 2.66
CA ASP A 162 1.63 -9.32 2.12
C ASP A 162 0.71 -10.53 2.09
N GLU A 163 0.23 -10.89 0.91
CA GLU A 163 -0.67 -12.03 0.74
C GLU A 163 0.00 -13.37 1.01
N THR A 164 1.31 -13.45 0.76
CA THR A 164 2.03 -14.72 0.84
C THR A 164 2.87 -14.84 2.10
N LYS A 165 2.94 -13.78 2.89
CA LYS A 165 3.74 -13.69 4.11
C LYS A 165 5.24 -13.88 3.89
N SER A 166 5.70 -13.60 2.67
CA SER A 166 7.10 -13.74 2.30
C SER A 166 7.76 -12.43 1.88
N ALA A 167 7.00 -11.34 1.85
CA ALA A 167 7.53 -10.07 1.40
C ALA A 167 8.39 -9.39 2.45
N LEU A 168 9.32 -8.58 1.97
CA LEU A 168 10.11 -7.69 2.78
C LEU A 168 9.84 -6.26 2.34
N PHE A 169 9.93 -5.36 3.30
CA PHE A 169 9.70 -3.94 3.04
C PHE A 169 10.86 -3.15 3.61
N GLU A 170 11.27 -2.10 2.90
CA GLU A 170 12.30 -1.19 3.39
C GLU A 170 12.09 0.20 2.85
N GLY A 171 12.68 1.17 3.53
CA GLY A 171 12.73 2.51 3.01
C GLY A 171 11.40 3.22 2.93
N ALA A 172 10.51 3.05 3.91
CA ALA A 172 9.20 3.70 3.88
C ALA A 172 9.28 5.14 4.39
N THR A 173 8.53 6.02 3.73
CA THR A 173 8.33 7.38 4.18
C THR A 173 6.86 7.76 4.07
N TYR A 174 6.42 8.68 4.91
CA TYR A 174 5.04 9.12 4.98
C TYR A 174 4.99 10.62 5.23
N THR A 175 4.19 11.30 4.42
CA THR A 175 3.97 12.74 4.56
C THR A 175 2.49 13.00 4.65
N ILE A 176 2.02 13.57 5.76
CA ILE A 176 0.63 13.96 5.92
C ILE A 176 0.44 15.34 5.32
N GLY A 177 -0.65 15.47 4.58
CA GLY A 177 -0.93 16.70 3.86
C GLY A 177 0.07 16.91 2.75
N PHE A 178 -0.19 17.91 1.98
CA PHE A 178 0.73 18.31 0.92
C PHE A 178 1.08 19.76 1.14
N ASP A 179 2.36 20.08 1.05
CA ASP A 179 2.74 21.44 0.83
C ASP A 179 2.84 21.63 -0.70
N ASP A 180 2.98 22.86 -1.12
CA ASP A 180 2.97 23.18 -2.54
C ASP A 180 4.09 22.50 -3.32
N VAL A 181 5.19 22.18 -2.66
CA VAL A 181 6.32 21.54 -3.31
C VAL A 181 5.98 20.12 -3.74
N HIS A 182 5.26 19.39 -2.90
CA HIS A 182 4.89 18.01 -3.23
C HIS A 182 3.93 17.93 -4.40
N PHE A 183 3.05 18.90 -4.53
CA PHE A 183 2.08 18.89 -5.62
C PHE A 183 2.68 19.16 -6.97
N GLN A 184 3.82 19.78 -7.00
CA GLN A 184 4.46 20.15 -8.24
C GLN A 184 5.31 19.04 -8.84
N LEU A 185 5.44 17.96 -8.15
CA LEU A 185 6.27 16.84 -8.59
C LEU A 185 5.60 15.96 -9.63
#